data_ae0a712e31668a333d52515c6e3a54b6
#
_entry.id   ae0a712e31668a333d52515c6e3a54b6
#
_cell.length_a   1.000
_cell.length_b   1.000
_cell.length_c   1.000
_cell.angle_alpha   90.00
_cell.angle_beta   90.00
_cell.angle_gamma   90.00
#
_symmetry.space_group_name_H-M   'P 1'
#
loop_
_entity.id
_entity.type
_entity.pdbx_description
1 polymer ?
#
loop_
_entity_poly.entity_id
_entity_poly.type
_entity_poly.pdbx_seq_one_letter_code
_entity_poly.pdbx_strand_id
1 'polypeptide(L)'
;MSVITKDIKKFNNVNKVDDSIKAKLISVVAENIVSTFAEHKISYENIYNTLSKVKLYTADMKSDSDSGILDKYFPYTNTIYVNSGIFEKAISDYNIENIDIGLIHEFIHCLQVQRNKNEITRIGMYDLSSKFGLGMNEAATQYIASNVCGNYFSHVKYFNLDFLTISENYYPIETAIIYQMSFFTGSFPLVSSALFGDSLFKNTFVEQTSKATYDKIVSSVDHIIGIQNQLSHEYIFLANSNLTEKSKIKKLNSIKENKEALKKVILDIQKTIYTESFNSMLKKVETLSDVRNMQIALAKFENLIIISEDDYSYDQFKDLMMAKLKKRFAKIQKFGKYNFAKRSKVEVSMLPAVKKVSAFKMFLNKLKLLFELKTNYRKGYNPLIDNIM
;
A
#
# COMPACT_ATOMS: atom_id res chain seq x y z
N MET A 1 -0.33 -10.91 12.32
CA MET A 1 -0.60 -12.37 12.36
C MET A 1 0.20 -13.04 11.26
N SER A 2 0.81 -14.18 11.52
CA SER A 2 1.65 -14.80 10.51
C SER A 2 0.79 -15.27 9.34
N VAL A 3 1.10 -14.78 8.15
CA VAL A 3 0.56 -15.22 6.84
C VAL A 3 0.74 -16.75 6.62
N ILE A 4 1.33 -17.44 7.59
CA ILE A 4 1.76 -18.83 7.48
C ILE A 4 1.18 -19.64 8.62
N THR A 5 -0.12 -19.85 8.62
CA THR A 5 -0.69 -20.88 9.47
C THR A 5 -0.94 -22.14 8.67
N LYS A 6 -0.42 -23.28 9.16
CA LYS A 6 -0.67 -24.64 8.66
C LYS A 6 -2.14 -25.08 8.83
N ASP A 7 -3.03 -24.20 9.29
CA ASP A 7 -4.38 -24.57 9.72
C ASP A 7 -5.40 -24.41 8.59
N ILE A 8 -5.40 -25.34 7.64
CA ILE A 8 -6.48 -25.53 6.65
C ILE A 8 -7.82 -25.98 7.32
N LYS A 9 -7.80 -26.32 8.60
CA LYS A 9 -8.95 -26.94 9.32
C LYS A 9 -10.07 -25.98 9.73
N LYS A 10 -10.02 -24.69 9.36
CA LYS A 10 -10.95 -23.67 9.88
C LYS A 10 -12.05 -23.25 8.91
N PHE A 11 -12.08 -23.75 7.68
CA PHE A 11 -13.09 -23.34 6.72
C PHE A 11 -14.17 -24.41 6.57
N ASN A 12 -15.42 -23.97 6.60
CA ASN A 12 -16.58 -24.82 6.33
C ASN A 12 -16.95 -24.75 4.84
N ASN A 13 -17.68 -25.74 4.34
CA ASN A 13 -18.21 -25.79 2.98
C ASN A 13 -17.18 -25.49 1.89
N VAL A 14 -16.03 -26.15 1.98
CA VAL A 14 -14.91 -25.95 1.03
C VAL A 14 -15.23 -26.70 -0.26
N ASN A 15 -15.33 -25.95 -1.38
CA ASN A 15 -15.56 -26.51 -2.70
C ASN A 15 -14.44 -26.09 -3.66
N LYS A 16 -13.91 -27.05 -4.43
CA LYS A 16 -12.96 -26.72 -5.49
C LYS A 16 -13.68 -25.96 -6.61
N VAL A 17 -13.08 -24.84 -7.05
CA VAL A 17 -13.58 -24.12 -8.22
C VAL A 17 -13.27 -24.90 -9.48
N ASP A 18 -14.25 -24.95 -10.41
CA ASP A 18 -14.07 -25.56 -11.71
C ASP A 18 -12.91 -24.96 -12.48
N ASP A 19 -12.12 -25.79 -13.14
CA ASP A 19 -10.88 -25.36 -13.80
C ASP A 19 -11.16 -24.42 -14.99
N SER A 20 -12.32 -24.53 -15.65
CA SER A 20 -12.72 -23.63 -16.74
C SER A 20 -13.10 -22.24 -16.22
N ILE A 21 -13.81 -22.18 -15.11
CA ILE A 21 -14.19 -20.94 -14.42
C ILE A 21 -12.92 -20.25 -13.91
N LYS A 22 -12.05 -21.00 -13.25
CA LYS A 22 -10.76 -20.50 -12.77
C LYS A 22 -9.91 -19.93 -13.92
N ALA A 23 -9.79 -20.64 -15.04
CA ALA A 23 -9.01 -20.18 -16.19
C ALA A 23 -9.50 -18.84 -16.74
N LYS A 24 -10.82 -18.68 -16.84
CA LYS A 24 -11.45 -17.43 -17.31
C LYS A 24 -11.22 -16.27 -16.35
N LEU A 25 -11.37 -16.51 -15.04
CA LEU A 25 -11.10 -15.50 -14.02
C LEU A 25 -9.63 -15.05 -14.03
N ILE A 26 -8.70 -16.00 -14.12
CA ILE A 26 -7.26 -15.71 -14.20
C ILE A 26 -6.92 -14.92 -15.47
N SER A 27 -7.57 -15.23 -16.62
CA SER A 27 -7.37 -14.46 -17.86
C SER A 27 -7.72 -12.99 -17.66
N VAL A 28 -8.90 -12.72 -17.08
CA VAL A 28 -9.35 -11.35 -16.77
C VAL A 28 -8.36 -10.62 -15.86
N VAL A 29 -7.93 -11.26 -14.78
CA VAL A 29 -6.95 -10.65 -13.84
C VAL A 29 -5.61 -10.39 -14.54
N ALA A 30 -5.09 -11.35 -15.30
CA ALA A 30 -3.82 -11.21 -16.01
C ALA A 30 -3.86 -10.10 -17.07
N GLU A 31 -4.95 -10.01 -17.85
CA GLU A 31 -5.17 -8.95 -18.83
C GLU A 31 -5.20 -7.55 -18.18
N ASN A 32 -5.88 -7.44 -17.06
CA ASN A 32 -5.97 -6.17 -16.33
C ASN A 32 -4.65 -5.77 -15.67
N ILE A 33 -3.87 -6.71 -15.13
CA ILE A 33 -2.51 -6.41 -14.64
C ILE A 33 -1.64 -5.86 -15.78
N VAL A 34 -1.64 -6.53 -16.94
CA VAL A 34 -0.83 -6.13 -18.09
C VAL A 34 -1.27 -4.78 -18.66
N SER A 35 -2.58 -4.55 -18.80
CA SER A 35 -3.10 -3.29 -19.33
C SER A 35 -2.88 -2.11 -18.39
N THR A 36 -3.05 -2.32 -17.09
CA THR A 36 -2.83 -1.29 -16.05
C THR A 36 -1.37 -0.82 -16.05
N PHE A 37 -0.44 -1.75 -16.23
CA PHE A 37 0.99 -1.50 -16.19
C PHE A 37 1.66 -1.68 -17.58
N ALA A 38 0.95 -1.34 -18.65
CA ALA A 38 1.42 -1.53 -20.05
C ALA A 38 2.78 -0.87 -20.33
N GLU A 39 3.07 0.29 -19.71
CA GLU A 39 4.34 0.98 -19.84
C GLU A 39 5.55 0.15 -19.32
N HIS A 40 5.30 -0.82 -18.44
CA HIS A 40 6.33 -1.67 -17.82
C HIS A 40 6.60 -2.96 -18.59
N LYS A 41 5.90 -3.19 -19.72
CA LYS A 41 6.10 -4.35 -20.61
C LYS A 41 6.01 -5.71 -19.89
N ILE A 42 5.03 -5.84 -19.00
CA ILE A 42 4.77 -7.07 -18.25
C ILE A 42 4.24 -8.14 -19.20
N SER A 43 4.78 -9.36 -19.13
CA SER A 43 4.32 -10.47 -19.96
C SER A 43 3.01 -11.06 -19.44
N TYR A 44 1.97 -11.06 -20.27
CA TYR A 44 0.72 -11.73 -20.00
C TYR A 44 0.93 -13.24 -19.72
N GLU A 45 1.71 -13.90 -20.57
CA GLU A 45 1.98 -15.33 -20.43
C GLU A 45 2.61 -15.68 -19.08
N ASN A 46 3.55 -14.87 -18.60
CA ASN A 46 4.20 -15.09 -17.31
C ASN A 46 3.20 -14.96 -16.14
N ILE A 47 2.35 -13.94 -16.17
CA ILE A 47 1.29 -13.74 -15.17
C ILE A 47 0.31 -14.93 -15.24
N TYR A 48 -0.28 -15.20 -16.39
CA TYR A 48 -1.27 -16.25 -16.58
C TYR A 48 -0.71 -17.62 -16.17
N ASN A 49 0.49 -18.00 -16.64
CA ASN A 49 1.12 -19.28 -16.33
C ASN A 49 1.44 -19.44 -14.83
N THR A 50 1.72 -18.36 -14.13
CA THR A 50 1.95 -18.40 -12.68
C THR A 50 0.63 -18.58 -11.94
N LEU A 51 -0.38 -17.78 -12.26
CA LEU A 51 -1.69 -17.84 -11.62
C LEU A 51 -2.44 -19.14 -11.93
N SER A 52 -2.27 -19.73 -13.13
CA SER A 52 -2.91 -21.00 -13.51
C SER A 52 -2.54 -22.18 -12.60
N LYS A 53 -1.37 -22.12 -11.95
CA LYS A 53 -0.90 -23.14 -11.00
C LYS A 53 -1.56 -23.06 -9.62
N VAL A 54 -2.30 -21.98 -9.34
CA VAL A 54 -3.02 -21.80 -8.07
C VAL A 54 -4.18 -22.77 -7.98
N LYS A 55 -4.38 -23.34 -6.79
CA LYS A 55 -5.60 -24.06 -6.45
C LYS A 55 -6.60 -23.06 -5.87
N LEU A 56 -7.78 -22.97 -6.47
CA LEU A 56 -8.81 -22.03 -6.04
C LEU A 56 -9.99 -22.80 -5.43
N TYR A 57 -10.38 -22.40 -4.22
CA TYR A 57 -11.50 -22.98 -3.49
C TYR A 57 -12.42 -21.87 -3.01
N THR A 58 -13.73 -22.12 -3.05
CA THR A 58 -14.70 -21.34 -2.30
C THR A 58 -14.86 -21.94 -0.90
N ALA A 59 -15.13 -21.10 0.08
CA ALA A 59 -15.37 -21.53 1.45
C ALA A 59 -16.25 -20.54 2.21
N ASP A 60 -16.91 -21.02 3.25
CA ASP A 60 -17.56 -20.16 4.24
C ASP A 60 -16.50 -19.73 5.25
N MET A 61 -15.98 -18.50 5.07
CA MET A 61 -14.89 -17.96 5.89
C MET A 61 -15.41 -17.28 7.18
N LYS A 62 -16.45 -17.83 7.79
CA LYS A 62 -16.95 -17.36 9.09
C LYS A 62 -16.04 -17.93 10.19
N SER A 63 -15.15 -17.13 10.72
CA SER A 63 -14.47 -17.45 11.98
C SER A 63 -14.71 -16.34 12.99
N ASP A 64 -14.99 -16.71 14.24
CA ASP A 64 -15.22 -15.76 15.36
C ASP A 64 -13.98 -14.90 15.69
N SER A 65 -12.81 -15.31 15.22
CA SER A 65 -11.53 -14.64 15.48
C SER A 65 -10.98 -13.79 14.32
N ASP A 66 -11.48 -14.00 13.09
CA ASP A 66 -10.98 -13.36 11.86
C ASP A 66 -12.12 -12.61 11.15
N SER A 67 -12.93 -11.87 11.91
CA SER A 67 -13.99 -11.03 11.35
C SER A 67 -13.39 -10.00 10.38
N GLY A 68 -13.56 -10.23 9.09
CA GLY A 68 -13.10 -9.33 8.03
C GLY A 68 -12.19 -9.96 6.96
N ILE A 69 -11.69 -11.18 7.17
CA ILE A 69 -10.93 -11.89 6.13
C ILE A 69 -11.93 -12.55 5.17
N LEU A 70 -11.95 -12.08 3.94
CA LEU A 70 -12.85 -12.57 2.90
C LEU A 70 -12.14 -13.53 1.95
N ASP A 71 -10.82 -13.39 1.81
CA ASP A 71 -9.97 -14.16 0.91
C ASP A 71 -8.63 -14.42 1.58
N LYS A 72 -7.97 -15.54 1.25
CA LYS A 72 -6.67 -15.88 1.82
C LYS A 72 -5.84 -16.79 0.93
N TYR A 73 -4.62 -16.38 0.66
CA TYR A 73 -3.63 -17.19 -0.01
C TYR A 73 -2.75 -17.97 0.97
N PHE A 74 -2.53 -19.24 0.66
CA PHE A 74 -1.64 -20.17 1.39
C PHE A 74 -0.45 -20.53 0.51
N PRO A 75 0.71 -19.91 0.68
CA PRO A 75 1.83 -20.03 -0.23
C PRO A 75 2.43 -21.46 -0.27
N TYR A 76 2.43 -22.19 0.85
CA TYR A 76 2.99 -23.55 0.89
C TYR A 76 2.21 -24.55 0.04
N THR A 77 0.91 -24.42 -0.01
CA THR A 77 0.02 -25.31 -0.81
C THR A 77 -0.34 -24.70 -2.16
N ASN A 78 0.06 -23.46 -2.40
CA ASN A 78 -0.31 -22.65 -3.55
C ASN A 78 -1.84 -22.60 -3.73
N THR A 79 -2.55 -22.22 -2.67
CA THR A 79 -4.01 -22.30 -2.61
C THR A 79 -4.59 -20.96 -2.17
N ILE A 80 -5.62 -20.49 -2.89
CA ILE A 80 -6.47 -19.39 -2.46
C ILE A 80 -7.81 -19.97 -2.00
N TYR A 81 -8.28 -19.52 -0.84
CA TYR A 81 -9.66 -19.67 -0.41
C TYR A 81 -10.35 -18.31 -0.53
N VAL A 82 -11.52 -18.31 -1.14
CA VAL A 82 -12.34 -17.10 -1.35
C VAL A 82 -13.73 -17.34 -0.76
N ASN A 83 -14.31 -16.29 -0.17
CA ASN A 83 -15.69 -16.38 0.34
C ASN A 83 -16.67 -16.68 -0.81
N SER A 84 -17.57 -17.65 -0.60
CA SER A 84 -18.50 -18.13 -1.64
C SER A 84 -19.31 -17.00 -2.25
N GLY A 85 -19.85 -16.07 -1.46
CA GLY A 85 -20.65 -14.95 -1.97
C GLY A 85 -19.84 -13.92 -2.78
N ILE A 86 -18.55 -13.74 -2.44
CA ILE A 86 -17.63 -12.88 -3.20
C ILE A 86 -17.30 -13.53 -4.53
N PHE A 87 -17.02 -14.85 -4.50
CA PHE A 87 -16.71 -15.60 -5.70
C PHE A 87 -17.87 -15.62 -6.71
N GLU A 88 -19.10 -15.86 -6.24
CA GLU A 88 -20.31 -15.82 -7.09
C GLU A 88 -20.45 -14.48 -7.81
N LYS A 89 -20.17 -13.38 -7.12
CA LYS A 89 -20.19 -12.05 -7.72
C LYS A 89 -19.08 -11.88 -8.77
N ALA A 90 -17.87 -12.32 -8.47
CA ALA A 90 -16.72 -12.20 -9.36
C ALA A 90 -16.91 -12.95 -10.69
N ILE A 91 -17.63 -14.07 -10.70
CA ILE A 91 -17.87 -14.88 -11.90
C ILE A 91 -19.16 -14.54 -12.64
N SER A 92 -20.01 -13.64 -12.13
CA SER A 92 -21.31 -13.32 -12.73
C SER A 92 -21.19 -12.81 -14.17
N ASP A 93 -20.21 -11.95 -14.42
CA ASP A 93 -19.92 -11.36 -15.74
C ASP A 93 -18.44 -11.33 -16.11
N TYR A 94 -17.57 -11.77 -15.22
CA TYR A 94 -16.11 -11.72 -15.35
C TYR A 94 -15.56 -10.31 -15.64
N ASN A 95 -16.24 -9.29 -15.13
CA ASN A 95 -15.75 -7.92 -15.20
C ASN A 95 -14.84 -7.66 -14.00
N ILE A 96 -13.65 -7.04 -14.26
CA ILE A 96 -12.70 -6.69 -13.21
C ILE A 96 -13.30 -5.79 -12.13
N GLU A 97 -14.26 -4.93 -12.50
CA GLU A 97 -14.96 -4.05 -11.57
C GLU A 97 -15.82 -4.80 -10.54
N ASN A 98 -16.21 -6.05 -10.85
CA ASN A 98 -16.99 -6.92 -9.98
C ASN A 98 -16.13 -7.92 -9.21
N ILE A 99 -14.84 -8.05 -9.56
CA ILE A 99 -13.89 -8.85 -8.79
C ILE A 99 -13.51 -8.08 -7.54
N ASP A 100 -13.66 -8.71 -6.38
CA ASP A 100 -13.28 -8.09 -5.12
C ASP A 100 -11.77 -7.79 -5.10
N ILE A 101 -11.42 -6.60 -4.61
CA ILE A 101 -10.03 -6.17 -4.52
C ILE A 101 -9.20 -7.11 -3.63
N GLY A 102 -9.81 -7.73 -2.61
CA GLY A 102 -9.16 -8.71 -1.76
C GLY A 102 -8.73 -9.95 -2.55
N LEU A 103 -9.59 -10.46 -3.46
CA LEU A 103 -9.23 -11.59 -4.31
C LEU A 103 -8.08 -11.24 -5.27
N ILE A 104 -8.07 -10.03 -5.84
CA ILE A 104 -6.94 -9.56 -6.67
C ILE A 104 -5.67 -9.46 -5.84
N HIS A 105 -5.75 -8.95 -4.62
CA HIS A 105 -4.65 -8.90 -3.66
C HIS A 105 -4.04 -10.29 -3.43
N GLU A 106 -4.87 -11.31 -3.20
CA GLU A 106 -4.41 -12.69 -3.01
C GLU A 106 -3.76 -13.29 -4.28
N PHE A 107 -4.28 -12.96 -5.47
CA PHE A 107 -3.63 -13.35 -6.73
C PHE A 107 -2.25 -12.69 -6.89
N ILE A 108 -2.08 -11.46 -6.45
CA ILE A 108 -0.77 -10.79 -6.50
C ILE A 108 0.22 -11.49 -5.57
N HIS A 109 -0.21 -11.91 -4.37
CA HIS A 109 0.63 -12.71 -3.49
C HIS A 109 1.13 -14.02 -4.14
N CYS A 110 0.33 -14.63 -5.02
CA CYS A 110 0.77 -15.81 -5.77
C CYS A 110 1.93 -15.50 -6.73
N LEU A 111 1.92 -14.32 -7.35
CA LEU A 111 2.99 -13.88 -8.25
C LEU A 111 4.31 -13.61 -7.52
N GLN A 112 4.23 -13.21 -6.26
CA GLN A 112 5.35 -12.78 -5.44
C GLN A 112 6.18 -13.92 -4.84
N VAL A 113 5.67 -15.16 -4.84
CA VAL A 113 6.30 -16.28 -4.14
C VAL A 113 7.59 -16.69 -4.81
N GLN A 114 8.69 -16.56 -4.08
CA GLN A 114 10.00 -17.05 -4.49
C GLN A 114 10.34 -18.35 -3.76
N ARG A 115 10.77 -19.36 -4.53
CA ARG A 115 11.12 -20.68 -4.01
C ARG A 115 12.58 -21.00 -4.31
N ASN A 116 13.25 -21.55 -3.31
CA ASN A 116 14.52 -22.24 -3.51
C ASN A 116 14.30 -23.73 -3.25
N LYS A 117 14.37 -24.55 -4.32
CA LYS A 117 13.92 -25.94 -4.31
C LYS A 117 12.45 -26.04 -3.87
N ASN A 118 12.19 -26.63 -2.69
CA ASN A 118 10.84 -26.80 -2.15
C ASN A 118 10.49 -25.80 -1.01
N GLU A 119 11.42 -24.94 -0.66
CA GLU A 119 11.22 -23.98 0.42
C GLU A 119 10.86 -22.60 -0.14
N ILE A 120 9.87 -21.95 0.49
CA ILE A 120 9.56 -20.57 0.19
C ILE A 120 10.55 -19.70 0.99
N THR A 121 11.35 -18.96 0.26
CA THR A 121 12.34 -18.05 0.86
C THR A 121 11.80 -16.65 1.07
N ARG A 122 10.90 -16.23 0.18
CA ARG A 122 10.40 -14.86 0.15
C ARG A 122 9.02 -14.78 -0.49
N ILE A 123 8.22 -13.80 -0.05
CA ILE A 123 6.97 -13.40 -0.70
C ILE A 123 7.05 -11.90 -0.94
N GLY A 124 7.24 -11.49 -2.20
CA GLY A 124 7.41 -10.09 -2.55
C GLY A 124 8.53 -9.41 -1.76
N MET A 125 8.19 -8.39 -0.99
CA MET A 125 9.13 -7.65 -0.15
C MET A 125 9.32 -8.29 1.24
N TYR A 126 8.54 -9.31 1.59
CA TYR A 126 8.59 -9.98 2.88
C TYR A 126 9.61 -11.13 2.88
N ASP A 127 10.62 -11.03 3.73
CA ASP A 127 11.60 -12.08 4.00
C ASP A 127 11.09 -13.00 5.12
N LEU A 128 10.83 -14.26 4.78
CA LEU A 128 10.28 -15.25 5.71
C LEU A 128 11.24 -15.66 6.80
N SER A 129 12.55 -15.63 6.53
CA SER A 129 13.57 -16.06 7.48
C SER A 129 13.76 -15.04 8.62
N SER A 130 13.79 -13.79 8.28
CA SER A 130 13.93 -12.68 9.23
C SER A 130 12.59 -12.13 9.75
N LYS A 131 11.47 -12.53 9.14
CA LYS A 131 10.12 -11.98 9.38
C LYS A 131 10.07 -10.46 9.22
N PHE A 132 10.76 -9.94 8.20
CA PHE A 132 10.97 -8.52 7.96
C PHE A 132 10.34 -8.08 6.65
N GLY A 133 9.61 -6.97 6.66
CA GLY A 133 9.03 -6.35 5.49
C GLY A 133 7.59 -6.78 5.18
N LEU A 134 6.87 -7.35 6.16
CA LEU A 134 5.47 -7.73 5.98
C LEU A 134 4.60 -6.52 5.58
N GLY A 135 4.68 -5.43 6.34
CA GLY A 135 3.87 -4.24 6.08
C GLY A 135 4.17 -3.60 4.74
N MET A 136 5.44 -3.59 4.33
CA MET A 136 5.82 -3.11 3.00
C MET A 136 5.28 -4.02 1.88
N ASN A 137 5.26 -5.33 2.11
CA ASN A 137 4.69 -6.27 1.15
C ASN A 137 3.19 -6.09 1.00
N GLU A 138 2.46 -5.99 2.11
CA GLU A 138 1.02 -5.74 2.10
C GLU A 138 0.69 -4.41 1.39
N ALA A 139 1.44 -3.34 1.70
CA ALA A 139 1.31 -2.04 1.04
C ALA A 139 1.52 -2.11 -0.47
N ALA A 140 2.58 -2.79 -0.91
CA ALA A 140 2.90 -2.94 -2.33
C ALA A 140 1.86 -3.79 -3.06
N THR A 141 1.43 -4.90 -2.46
CA THR A 141 0.37 -5.78 -2.99
C THR A 141 -0.93 -5.01 -3.15
N GLN A 142 -1.31 -4.27 -2.10
CA GLN A 142 -2.54 -3.48 -2.11
C GLN A 142 -2.48 -2.32 -3.11
N TYR A 143 -1.32 -1.67 -3.26
CA TYR A 143 -1.11 -0.65 -4.29
C TYR A 143 -1.36 -1.21 -5.70
N ILE A 144 -0.83 -2.39 -6.01
CA ILE A 144 -1.06 -3.05 -7.30
C ILE A 144 -2.54 -3.43 -7.46
N ALA A 145 -3.15 -4.08 -6.46
CA ALA A 145 -4.54 -4.49 -6.50
C ALA A 145 -5.48 -3.30 -6.74
N SER A 146 -5.26 -2.20 -6.04
CA SER A 146 -6.06 -0.98 -6.19
C SER A 146 -5.95 -0.36 -7.59
N ASN A 147 -4.75 -0.35 -8.18
CA ASN A 147 -4.58 0.12 -9.57
C ASN A 147 -5.27 -0.79 -10.57
N VAL A 148 -5.15 -2.11 -10.41
CA VAL A 148 -5.79 -3.12 -11.29
C VAL A 148 -7.31 -3.02 -11.24
N CYS A 149 -7.89 -2.73 -10.06
CA CYS A 149 -9.33 -2.48 -9.91
C CYS A 149 -9.77 -1.09 -10.41
N GLY A 150 -8.86 -0.29 -10.96
CA GLY A 150 -9.18 1.06 -11.43
C GLY A 150 -9.50 2.07 -10.33
N ASN A 151 -9.05 1.85 -9.11
CA ASN A 151 -9.22 2.80 -8.02
C ASN A 151 -8.47 4.10 -8.33
N TYR A 152 -8.99 5.20 -7.79
CA TYR A 152 -8.37 6.52 -7.90
C TYR A 152 -7.81 6.96 -6.57
N PHE A 153 -6.78 7.80 -6.61
CA PHE A 153 -6.30 8.47 -5.42
C PHE A 153 -7.38 9.39 -4.85
N SER A 154 -7.63 9.25 -3.55
CA SER A 154 -8.59 10.05 -2.79
C SER A 154 -7.98 10.47 -1.46
N HIS A 155 -8.47 11.58 -0.91
CA HIS A 155 -8.16 11.98 0.45
C HIS A 155 -9.05 11.21 1.43
N VAL A 156 -8.42 10.61 2.42
CA VAL A 156 -9.10 9.89 3.50
C VAL A 156 -8.66 10.42 4.84
N LYS A 157 -9.55 10.31 5.83
CA LYS A 157 -9.23 10.57 7.23
C LYS A 157 -9.19 9.25 7.99
N TYR A 158 -8.06 8.99 8.61
CA TYR A 158 -7.83 7.77 9.39
C TYR A 158 -6.99 8.11 10.64
N PHE A 159 -7.51 7.83 11.83
CA PHE A 159 -6.91 8.20 13.12
C PHE A 159 -6.51 9.69 13.23
N ASN A 160 -7.39 10.61 12.80
CA ASN A 160 -7.15 12.06 12.76
C ASN A 160 -5.93 12.47 11.88
N LEU A 161 -5.56 11.62 10.94
CA LEU A 161 -4.63 11.94 9.87
C LEU A 161 -5.40 12.10 8.57
N ASP A 162 -5.07 13.12 7.78
CA ASP A 162 -5.61 13.36 6.44
C ASP A 162 -4.51 13.08 5.41
N PHE A 163 -4.77 12.22 4.44
CA PHE A 163 -3.77 11.84 3.46
C PHE A 163 -4.37 11.30 2.16
N LEU A 164 -3.55 11.33 1.12
CA LEU A 164 -3.86 10.80 -0.19
C LEU A 164 -3.51 9.31 -0.25
N THR A 165 -4.48 8.46 -0.61
CA THR A 165 -4.25 7.03 -0.85
C THR A 165 -5.04 6.54 -2.06
N ILE A 166 -4.59 5.44 -2.67
CA ILE A 166 -5.33 4.71 -3.70
C ILE A 166 -6.18 3.58 -3.10
N SER A 167 -6.00 3.29 -1.81
CA SER A 167 -6.68 2.22 -1.10
C SER A 167 -7.33 2.75 0.17
N GLU A 168 -8.63 3.00 0.11
CA GLU A 168 -9.39 3.55 1.24
C GLU A 168 -9.67 2.52 2.33
N ASN A 169 -9.84 1.24 1.95
CA ASN A 169 -10.38 0.19 2.82
C ASN A 169 -9.33 -0.79 3.35
N TYR A 170 -8.21 -0.96 2.64
CA TYR A 170 -7.19 -1.94 2.98
C TYR A 170 -5.81 -1.28 2.97
N TYR A 171 -5.11 -1.34 4.10
CA TYR A 171 -3.76 -0.79 4.24
C TYR A 171 -3.60 0.68 3.75
N PRO A 172 -4.54 1.60 4.12
CA PRO A 172 -4.55 2.95 3.53
C PRO A 172 -3.29 3.75 3.86
N ILE A 173 -2.78 3.66 5.07
CA ILE A 173 -1.58 4.36 5.54
C ILE A 173 -0.33 3.77 4.90
N GLU A 174 -0.22 2.45 4.89
CA GLU A 174 0.92 1.71 4.34
C GLU A 174 1.04 1.97 2.83
N THR A 175 -0.11 2.01 2.14
CA THR A 175 -0.18 2.36 0.72
C THR A 175 0.23 3.80 0.46
N ALA A 176 -0.15 4.75 1.33
CA ALA A 176 0.31 6.13 1.25
C ALA A 176 1.83 6.25 1.47
N ILE A 177 2.37 5.52 2.45
CA ILE A 177 3.81 5.50 2.74
C ILE A 177 4.62 4.94 1.56
N ILE A 178 4.21 3.79 1.00
CA ILE A 178 4.94 3.21 -0.13
C ILE A 178 4.86 4.10 -1.37
N TYR A 179 3.74 4.82 -1.54
CA TYR A 179 3.58 5.81 -2.60
C TYR A 179 4.50 7.02 -2.42
N GLN A 180 4.69 7.51 -1.18
CA GLN A 180 5.71 8.52 -0.89
C GLN A 180 7.12 8.05 -1.24
N MET A 181 7.46 6.79 -0.96
CA MET A 181 8.76 6.22 -1.34
C MET A 181 8.89 6.11 -2.86
N SER A 182 7.82 5.70 -3.55
CA SER A 182 7.80 5.57 -5.01
C SER A 182 7.96 6.90 -5.75
N PHE A 183 7.64 8.02 -5.10
CA PHE A 183 7.93 9.35 -5.64
C PHE A 183 9.40 9.53 -5.99
N PHE A 184 10.29 8.95 -5.21
CA PHE A 184 11.73 9.04 -5.41
C PHE A 184 12.29 7.93 -6.28
N THR A 185 11.74 6.71 -6.20
CA THR A 185 12.24 5.55 -6.98
C THR A 185 11.64 5.46 -8.37
N GLY A 186 10.49 6.07 -8.59
CA GLY A 186 9.64 5.84 -9.75
C GLY A 186 8.69 4.66 -9.57
N SER A 187 7.71 4.54 -10.49
CA SER A 187 6.68 3.49 -10.44
C SER A 187 7.22 2.11 -10.81
N PHE A 188 8.10 2.03 -11.81
CA PHE A 188 8.61 0.75 -12.31
C PHE A 188 9.29 -0.12 -11.24
N PRO A 189 10.23 0.39 -10.43
CA PRO A 189 10.82 -0.40 -9.35
C PRO A 189 9.80 -0.93 -8.35
N LEU A 190 8.78 -0.13 -8.01
CA LEU A 190 7.72 -0.57 -7.11
C LEU A 190 6.89 -1.68 -7.73
N VAL A 191 6.40 -1.49 -8.96
CA VAL A 191 5.56 -2.48 -9.67
C VAL A 191 6.32 -3.79 -9.88
N SER A 192 7.59 -3.73 -10.29
CA SER A 192 8.44 -4.91 -10.49
C SER A 192 8.63 -5.69 -9.19
N SER A 193 9.00 -5.02 -8.11
CA SER A 193 9.19 -5.67 -6.81
C SER A 193 7.87 -6.18 -6.22
N ALA A 194 6.76 -5.47 -6.44
CA ALA A 194 5.44 -5.87 -5.97
C ALA A 194 4.86 -7.07 -6.70
N LEU A 195 5.11 -7.21 -8.00
CA LEU A 195 4.59 -8.33 -8.80
C LEU A 195 5.52 -9.55 -8.80
N PHE A 196 6.83 -9.33 -8.82
CA PHE A 196 7.78 -10.42 -9.04
C PHE A 196 8.70 -10.69 -7.84
N GLY A 197 8.55 -9.93 -6.76
CA GLY A 197 9.33 -10.11 -5.54
C GLY A 197 10.83 -9.84 -5.72
N ASP A 198 11.25 -9.10 -6.75
CA ASP A 198 12.63 -8.70 -6.92
C ASP A 198 13.07 -7.65 -5.88
N SER A 199 14.33 -7.26 -5.92
CA SER A 199 14.86 -6.26 -4.97
C SER A 199 15.01 -4.87 -5.59
N LEU A 200 14.40 -4.61 -6.75
CA LEU A 200 14.64 -3.40 -7.51
C LEU A 200 14.19 -2.14 -6.74
N PHE A 201 13.00 -2.16 -6.14
CA PHE A 201 12.49 -1.04 -5.33
C PHE A 201 13.42 -0.73 -4.15
N LYS A 202 13.78 -1.77 -3.39
CA LYS A 202 14.74 -1.64 -2.28
C LYS A 202 16.06 -1.05 -2.74
N ASN A 203 16.67 -1.63 -3.80
CA ASN A 203 17.97 -1.21 -4.28
C ASN A 203 17.93 0.25 -4.76
N THR A 204 16.91 0.63 -5.54
CA THR A 204 16.75 2.00 -6.02
C THR A 204 16.59 3.00 -4.87
N PHE A 205 15.79 2.66 -3.85
CA PHE A 205 15.63 3.54 -2.68
C PHE A 205 16.90 3.64 -1.84
N VAL A 206 17.62 2.52 -1.65
CA VAL A 206 18.90 2.48 -0.92
C VAL A 206 19.98 3.29 -1.62
N GLU A 207 20.05 3.26 -2.95
CA GLU A 207 20.99 4.09 -3.75
C GLU A 207 20.71 5.59 -3.60
N GLN A 208 19.47 5.94 -3.36
CA GLN A 208 19.08 7.33 -3.15
C GLN A 208 19.22 7.79 -1.70
N THR A 209 19.18 6.88 -0.75
CA THR A 209 19.22 7.20 0.68
C THR A 209 20.34 6.43 1.38
N SER A 210 19.96 5.34 2.05
CA SER A 210 20.89 4.36 2.63
C SER A 210 20.15 3.08 3.00
N LYS A 211 20.89 1.96 3.18
CA LYS A 211 20.33 0.72 3.70
C LYS A 211 19.72 0.93 5.09
N ALA A 212 20.37 1.68 5.97
CA ALA A 212 19.88 1.95 7.32
C ALA A 212 18.54 2.72 7.30
N THR A 213 18.41 3.70 6.39
CA THR A 213 17.15 4.43 6.19
C THR A 213 16.02 3.51 5.72
N TYR A 214 16.29 2.67 4.70
CA TYR A 214 15.34 1.70 4.21
C TYR A 214 14.89 0.73 5.31
N ASP A 215 15.85 0.10 6.00
CA ASP A 215 15.56 -0.88 7.05
C ASP A 215 14.76 -0.25 8.21
N LYS A 216 15.05 1.01 8.57
CA LYS A 216 14.27 1.77 9.57
C LYS A 216 12.82 1.96 9.13
N ILE A 217 12.59 2.40 7.88
CA ILE A 217 11.24 2.62 7.35
C ILE A 217 10.47 1.30 7.37
N VAL A 218 11.05 0.22 6.83
CA VAL A 218 10.41 -1.10 6.76
C VAL A 218 10.03 -1.61 8.16
N SER A 219 10.96 -1.54 9.12
CA SER A 219 10.68 -1.93 10.51
C SER A 219 9.55 -1.10 11.13
N SER A 220 9.49 0.19 10.80
CA SER A 220 8.43 1.06 11.32
C SER A 220 7.08 0.76 10.67
N VAL A 221 7.04 0.39 9.38
CA VAL A 221 5.80 -0.04 8.70
C VAL A 221 5.32 -1.39 9.26
N ASP A 222 6.22 -2.35 9.52
CA ASP A 222 5.87 -3.59 10.22
C ASP A 222 5.28 -3.32 11.62
N HIS A 223 5.79 -2.30 12.31
CA HIS A 223 5.28 -1.87 13.61
C HIS A 223 3.87 -1.24 13.50
N ILE A 224 3.58 -0.47 12.44
CA ILE A 224 2.22 0.05 12.17
C ILE A 224 1.23 -1.11 12.10
N ILE A 225 1.49 -2.16 11.31
CA ILE A 225 0.65 -3.35 11.23
C ILE A 225 0.41 -3.97 12.63
N GLY A 226 1.45 -4.03 13.45
CA GLY A 226 1.34 -4.53 14.83
C GLY A 226 0.37 -3.71 15.69
N ILE A 227 0.48 -2.38 15.64
CA ILE A 227 -0.42 -1.47 16.38
C ILE A 227 -1.86 -1.56 15.85
N GLN A 228 -2.06 -1.59 14.54
CA GLN A 228 -3.38 -1.70 13.94
C GLN A 228 -4.07 -3.01 14.31
N ASN A 229 -3.35 -4.13 14.31
CA ASN A 229 -3.87 -5.42 14.77
C ASN A 229 -4.27 -5.36 16.24
N GLN A 230 -3.45 -4.73 17.08
CA GLN A 230 -3.77 -4.55 18.52
C GLN A 230 -5.03 -3.69 18.69
N LEU A 231 -5.14 -2.57 17.98
CA LEU A 231 -6.32 -1.71 18.00
C LEU A 231 -7.57 -2.49 17.58
N SER A 232 -7.51 -3.25 16.50
CA SER A 232 -8.63 -4.08 16.04
C SER A 232 -9.08 -5.08 17.13
N HIS A 233 -8.15 -5.77 17.76
CA HIS A 233 -8.47 -6.69 18.87
C HIS A 233 -9.09 -5.97 20.08
N GLU A 234 -8.61 -4.78 20.42
CA GLU A 234 -9.15 -4.00 21.53
C GLU A 234 -10.57 -3.52 21.25
N TYR A 235 -10.88 -3.09 20.02
CA TYR A 235 -12.23 -2.70 19.62
C TYR A 235 -13.20 -3.88 19.59
N ILE A 236 -12.80 -5.02 19.02
CA ILE A 236 -13.61 -6.24 19.02
C ILE A 236 -13.90 -6.67 20.46
N PHE A 237 -12.91 -6.62 21.33
CA PHE A 237 -13.07 -6.97 22.74
C PHE A 237 -14.06 -6.02 23.45
N LEU A 238 -13.98 -4.70 23.20
CA LEU A 238 -14.93 -3.73 23.77
C LEU A 238 -16.37 -3.96 23.28
N ALA A 239 -16.55 -4.32 22.01
CA ALA A 239 -17.84 -4.55 21.41
C ALA A 239 -18.54 -5.82 21.93
N ASN A 240 -17.76 -6.86 22.22
CA ASN A 240 -18.29 -8.20 22.51
C ASN A 240 -18.25 -8.61 23.99
N SER A 241 -17.70 -7.77 24.90
CA SER A 241 -17.50 -8.13 26.31
C SER A 241 -18.38 -7.34 27.25
N ASN A 242 -19.04 -8.03 28.18
CA ASN A 242 -19.72 -7.40 29.33
C ASN A 242 -18.67 -6.93 30.35
N LEU A 243 -18.09 -5.75 30.12
CA LEU A 243 -17.03 -5.20 30.95
C LEU A 243 -17.59 -4.35 32.09
N THR A 244 -16.90 -4.37 33.23
CA THR A 244 -17.11 -3.36 34.28
C THR A 244 -16.66 -1.98 33.74
N GLU A 245 -17.27 -0.90 34.23
CA GLU A 245 -16.89 0.47 33.85
C GLU A 245 -15.40 0.74 34.03
N LYS A 246 -14.78 0.25 35.10
CA LYS A 246 -13.34 0.38 35.33
C LYS A 246 -12.50 -0.30 34.22
N SER A 247 -12.94 -1.47 33.77
CA SER A 247 -12.26 -2.20 32.67
C SER A 247 -12.45 -1.52 31.31
N LYS A 248 -13.64 -0.96 31.04
CA LYS A 248 -13.91 -0.14 29.87
C LYS A 248 -12.98 1.08 29.80
N ILE A 249 -12.91 1.86 30.87
CA ILE A 249 -12.05 3.05 30.94
C ILE A 249 -10.59 2.68 30.68
N LYS A 250 -10.09 1.60 31.31
CA LYS A 250 -8.72 1.12 31.07
C LYS A 250 -8.47 0.78 29.60
N LYS A 251 -9.43 0.12 28.94
CA LYS A 251 -9.32 -0.23 27.51
C LYS A 251 -9.37 1.00 26.61
N LEU A 252 -10.26 1.94 26.87
CA LEU A 252 -10.34 3.19 26.11
C LEU A 252 -9.04 4.00 26.22
N ASN A 253 -8.42 4.06 27.40
CA ASN A 253 -7.11 4.69 27.55
C ASN A 253 -6.02 3.98 26.75
N SER A 254 -5.99 2.64 26.75
CA SER A 254 -5.04 1.85 25.94
C SER A 254 -5.23 2.13 24.42
N ILE A 255 -6.47 2.19 23.95
CA ILE A 255 -6.79 2.54 22.56
C ILE A 255 -6.28 3.94 22.22
N LYS A 256 -6.51 4.91 23.12
CA LYS A 256 -6.01 6.29 22.91
C LYS A 256 -4.49 6.32 22.82
N GLU A 257 -3.79 5.65 23.73
CA GLU A 257 -2.33 5.56 23.72
C GLU A 257 -1.80 4.92 22.43
N ASN A 258 -2.43 3.83 21.97
CA ASN A 258 -2.07 3.15 20.72
C ASN A 258 -2.32 4.02 19.49
N LYS A 259 -3.41 4.81 19.45
CA LYS A 259 -3.67 5.77 18.38
C LYS A 259 -2.58 6.85 18.31
N GLU A 260 -2.19 7.42 19.45
CA GLU A 260 -1.12 8.42 19.50
C GLU A 260 0.25 7.82 19.12
N ALA A 261 0.54 6.59 19.55
CA ALA A 261 1.75 5.87 19.14
C ALA A 261 1.76 5.63 17.62
N LEU A 262 0.63 5.21 17.05
CA LEU A 262 0.47 4.99 15.60
C LEU A 262 0.72 6.30 14.83
N LYS A 263 0.05 7.40 15.23
CA LYS A 263 0.24 8.72 14.64
C LYS A 263 1.71 9.13 14.64
N LYS A 264 2.38 9.00 15.78
CA LYS A 264 3.81 9.34 15.91
C LYS A 264 4.69 8.52 14.96
N VAL A 265 4.49 7.21 14.88
CA VAL A 265 5.27 6.33 13.99
C VAL A 265 5.09 6.74 12.54
N ILE A 266 3.86 7.02 12.10
CA ILE A 266 3.55 7.45 10.74
C ILE A 266 4.27 8.76 10.38
N LEU A 267 4.18 9.76 11.25
CA LEU A 267 4.82 11.05 11.02
C LEU A 267 6.36 10.94 11.01
N ASP A 268 6.94 10.09 11.86
CA ASP A 268 8.37 9.83 11.89
C ASP A 268 8.86 9.12 10.61
N ILE A 269 8.07 8.19 10.06
CA ILE A 269 8.39 7.52 8.79
C ILE A 269 8.40 8.54 7.66
N GLN A 270 7.33 9.29 7.48
CA GLN A 270 7.24 10.30 6.42
C GLN A 270 8.35 11.33 6.53
N LYS A 271 8.67 11.81 7.75
CA LYS A 271 9.80 12.70 8.01
C LYS A 271 11.13 12.08 7.58
N THR A 272 11.32 10.80 7.85
CA THR A 272 12.52 10.06 7.43
C THR A 272 12.59 9.99 5.90
N ILE A 273 11.47 9.64 5.22
CA ILE A 273 11.41 9.55 3.75
C ILE A 273 11.83 10.87 3.11
N TYR A 274 11.13 11.97 3.42
CA TYR A 274 11.41 13.22 2.72
C TYR A 274 12.76 13.83 3.12
N THR A 275 13.17 13.72 4.38
CA THR A 275 14.45 14.30 4.82
C THR A 275 15.63 13.63 4.15
N GLU A 276 15.68 12.30 4.16
CA GLU A 276 16.81 11.56 3.61
C GLU A 276 16.86 11.68 2.08
N SER A 277 15.70 11.53 1.42
CA SER A 277 15.63 11.59 -0.04
C SER A 277 15.97 12.97 -0.59
N PHE A 278 15.38 14.04 -0.06
CA PHE A 278 15.69 15.40 -0.52
C PHE A 278 17.09 15.88 -0.14
N ASN A 279 17.64 15.46 1.01
CA ASN A 279 19.04 15.75 1.32
C ASN A 279 19.99 15.06 0.32
N SER A 280 19.68 13.84 -0.10
CA SER A 280 20.43 13.14 -1.13
C SER A 280 20.32 13.83 -2.50
N MET A 281 19.10 14.23 -2.90
CA MET A 281 18.89 15.01 -4.11
C MET A 281 19.68 16.32 -4.09
N LEU A 282 19.68 17.06 -2.97
CA LEU A 282 20.41 18.31 -2.82
C LEU A 282 21.91 18.14 -3.04
N LYS A 283 22.51 17.02 -2.63
CA LYS A 283 23.94 16.72 -2.87
C LYS A 283 24.26 16.63 -4.36
N LYS A 284 23.31 16.19 -5.18
CA LYS A 284 23.43 15.98 -6.63
C LYS A 284 23.08 17.21 -7.47
N VAL A 285 22.65 18.32 -6.85
CA VAL A 285 22.29 19.58 -7.54
C VAL A 285 23.56 20.28 -8.02
N GLU A 286 23.79 20.30 -9.34
CA GLU A 286 24.98 20.89 -9.98
C GLU A 286 24.63 21.98 -11.00
N THR A 287 23.40 22.01 -11.50
CA THR A 287 22.93 22.92 -12.55
C THR A 287 21.72 23.75 -12.09
N LEU A 288 21.41 24.83 -12.82
CA LEU A 288 20.19 25.60 -12.59
C LEU A 288 18.92 24.78 -12.88
N SER A 289 19.01 23.85 -13.82
CA SER A 289 17.92 22.91 -14.10
C SER A 289 17.67 21.98 -12.90
N ASP A 290 18.73 21.49 -12.25
CA ASP A 290 18.59 20.65 -11.06
C ASP A 290 17.93 21.41 -9.90
N VAL A 291 18.30 22.68 -9.71
CA VAL A 291 17.65 23.56 -8.70
C VAL A 291 16.14 23.63 -8.96
N ARG A 292 15.76 23.92 -10.22
CA ARG A 292 14.35 24.02 -10.61
C ARG A 292 13.61 22.69 -10.45
N ASN A 293 14.22 21.58 -10.87
CA ASN A 293 13.65 20.26 -10.75
C ASN A 293 13.40 19.90 -9.27
N MET A 294 14.34 20.22 -8.40
CA MET A 294 14.19 19.96 -6.96
C MET A 294 13.09 20.86 -6.33
N GLN A 295 12.97 22.13 -6.75
CA GLN A 295 11.87 23.00 -6.31
C GLN A 295 10.50 22.41 -6.71
N ILE A 296 10.38 21.93 -7.96
CA ILE A 296 9.17 21.28 -8.44
C ILE A 296 8.90 19.99 -7.66
N ALA A 297 9.93 19.20 -7.37
CA ALA A 297 9.80 17.97 -6.59
C ALA A 297 9.29 18.25 -5.16
N LEU A 298 9.83 19.27 -4.47
CA LEU A 298 9.35 19.70 -3.16
C LEU A 298 7.86 20.09 -3.19
N ALA A 299 7.46 20.89 -4.19
CA ALA A 299 6.06 21.31 -4.33
C ALA A 299 5.11 20.15 -4.67
N LYS A 300 5.57 19.19 -5.48
CA LYS A 300 4.76 17.99 -5.81
C LYS A 300 4.63 17.03 -4.63
N PHE A 301 5.69 16.84 -3.87
CA PHE A 301 5.70 15.94 -2.71
C PHE A 301 4.76 16.43 -1.59
N GLU A 302 4.53 17.74 -1.48
CA GLU A 302 3.58 18.34 -0.54
C GLU A 302 2.17 17.72 -0.63
N ASN A 303 1.73 17.35 -1.85
CA ASN A 303 0.44 16.70 -2.05
C ASN A 303 0.38 15.24 -1.53
N LEU A 304 1.52 14.67 -1.16
CA LEU A 304 1.63 13.31 -0.64
C LEU A 304 1.80 13.28 0.88
N ILE A 305 1.89 14.44 1.51
CA ILE A 305 2.12 14.53 2.96
C ILE A 305 0.88 14.07 3.71
N ILE A 306 1.10 13.19 4.67
CA ILE A 306 0.11 12.80 5.67
C ILE A 306 0.02 13.95 6.67
N ILE A 307 -1.12 14.63 6.69
CA ILE A 307 -1.35 15.85 7.46
C ILE A 307 -1.91 15.48 8.83
N SER A 308 -1.37 16.09 9.87
CA SER A 308 -1.94 16.13 11.20
C SER A 308 -2.21 17.60 11.57
N GLU A 309 -3.27 17.87 12.31
CA GLU A 309 -3.65 19.22 12.70
C GLU A 309 -2.53 20.01 13.39
N ASP A 310 -1.61 19.30 14.08
CA ASP A 310 -0.52 19.91 14.87
C ASP A 310 0.87 19.72 14.24
N ASP A 311 0.98 19.17 13.02
CA ASP A 311 2.29 18.86 12.41
C ASP A 311 2.57 19.75 11.19
N TYR A 312 3.43 20.74 11.40
CA TYR A 312 3.98 21.64 10.36
C TYR A 312 5.42 21.27 9.98
N SER A 313 5.86 20.04 10.26
CA SER A 313 7.25 19.62 10.08
C SER A 313 7.71 19.65 8.62
N TYR A 314 6.79 19.35 7.68
CA TYR A 314 7.12 19.42 6.26
C TYR A 314 7.27 20.85 5.76
N ASP A 315 6.44 21.80 6.17
CA ASP A 315 6.56 23.21 5.79
C ASP A 315 7.91 23.78 6.25
N GLN A 316 8.27 23.55 7.51
CA GLN A 316 9.57 23.95 8.06
C GLN A 316 10.73 23.31 7.28
N PHE A 317 10.61 22.01 6.93
CA PHE A 317 11.62 21.34 6.12
C PHE A 317 11.72 21.92 4.72
N LYS A 318 10.58 22.19 4.06
CA LYS A 318 10.48 22.79 2.72
C LYS A 318 11.16 24.16 2.70
N ASP A 319 10.86 25.02 3.68
CA ASP A 319 11.49 26.34 3.82
C ASP A 319 13.01 26.24 3.98
N LEU A 320 13.48 25.33 4.85
CA LEU A 320 14.90 25.07 5.02
C LEU A 320 15.57 24.61 3.71
N MET A 321 14.91 23.71 2.96
CA MET A 321 15.42 23.24 1.67
C MET A 321 15.44 24.33 0.61
N MET A 322 14.40 25.17 0.55
CA MET A 322 14.37 26.32 -0.34
C MET A 322 15.48 27.33 -0.03
N ALA A 323 15.79 27.57 1.25
CA ALA A 323 16.94 28.40 1.64
C ALA A 323 18.29 27.79 1.20
N LYS A 324 18.46 26.46 1.35
CA LYS A 324 19.66 25.75 0.85
C LYS A 324 19.77 25.82 -0.68
N LEU A 325 18.67 25.64 -1.40
CA LEU A 325 18.61 25.75 -2.85
C LEU A 325 18.95 27.16 -3.34
N LYS A 326 18.45 28.19 -2.68
CA LYS A 326 18.79 29.60 -2.99
C LYS A 326 20.30 29.83 -2.86
N LYS A 327 20.94 29.31 -1.82
CA LYS A 327 22.41 29.39 -1.66
C LYS A 327 23.13 28.61 -2.75
N ARG A 328 22.61 27.42 -3.14
CA ARG A 328 23.21 26.61 -4.21
C ARG A 328 23.08 27.30 -5.56
N PHE A 329 21.89 27.85 -5.86
CA PHE A 329 21.63 28.64 -7.05
C PHE A 329 22.64 29.79 -7.22
N ALA A 330 22.83 30.61 -6.17
CA ALA A 330 23.80 31.70 -6.20
C ALA A 330 25.24 31.24 -6.48
N LYS A 331 25.65 30.09 -5.91
CA LYS A 331 26.98 29.49 -6.20
C LYS A 331 27.07 29.02 -7.65
N ILE A 332 26.06 28.31 -8.17
CA ILE A 332 26.04 27.85 -9.56
C ILE A 332 26.07 29.04 -10.51
N GLN A 333 25.31 30.10 -10.23
CA GLN A 333 25.27 31.30 -11.05
C GLN A 333 26.62 32.03 -11.08
N LYS A 334 27.32 32.06 -9.93
CA LYS A 334 28.64 32.70 -9.81
C LYS A 334 29.76 31.93 -10.50
N PHE A 335 29.77 30.59 -10.39
CA PHE A 335 30.89 29.74 -10.81
C PHE A 335 30.54 28.87 -12.01
N GLY A 336 29.27 28.70 -12.37
CA GLY A 336 28.80 27.73 -13.36
C GLY A 336 28.64 28.26 -14.77
N LYS A 337 29.15 29.44 -15.11
CA LYS A 337 28.98 30.07 -16.44
C LYS A 337 29.49 29.26 -17.64
N TYR A 338 30.15 28.12 -17.43
CA TYR A 338 30.86 27.40 -18.49
C TYR A 338 30.42 25.97 -18.81
N ASN A 339 29.40 25.40 -18.15
CA ASN A 339 29.02 23.99 -18.37
C ASN A 339 27.56 23.76 -18.79
N PHE A 340 26.96 24.69 -19.53
CA PHE A 340 25.55 24.57 -19.99
C PHE A 340 25.33 23.55 -21.12
N ALA A 341 26.39 22.92 -21.69
CA ALA A 341 26.26 22.21 -22.96
C ALA A 341 26.18 20.67 -22.86
N LYS A 342 26.36 20.06 -21.71
CA LYS A 342 26.39 18.60 -21.62
C LYS A 342 25.75 18.10 -20.31
N ARG A 343 24.47 17.86 -20.26
CA ARG A 343 23.92 16.73 -19.49
C ARG A 343 22.48 16.43 -19.86
N SER A 344 22.26 15.15 -20.10
CA SER A 344 20.98 14.49 -20.32
C SER A 344 19.94 14.84 -19.25
N LYS A 345 18.72 15.04 -19.71
CA LYS A 345 17.50 15.14 -18.89
C LYS A 345 17.51 14.02 -17.84
N VAL A 346 17.55 14.38 -16.57
CA VAL A 346 17.04 13.51 -15.53
C VAL A 346 15.54 13.56 -15.68
N GLU A 347 14.98 12.55 -16.29
CA GLU A 347 13.54 12.35 -16.29
C GLU A 347 13.12 12.08 -14.84
N VAL A 348 12.59 13.11 -14.19
CA VAL A 348 11.73 12.89 -13.02
C VAL A 348 10.55 12.11 -13.58
N SER A 349 10.46 10.81 -13.25
CA SER A 349 9.34 9.98 -13.66
C SER A 349 8.05 10.73 -13.32
N MET A 350 7.28 11.06 -14.37
CA MET A 350 6.00 11.71 -14.15
C MET A 350 5.12 10.70 -13.43
N LEU A 351 4.85 10.97 -12.16
CA LEU A 351 3.72 10.33 -11.49
C LEU A 351 2.48 10.58 -12.36
N PRO A 352 1.61 9.58 -12.54
CA PRO A 352 0.39 9.79 -13.31
C PRO A 352 -0.32 11.03 -12.78
N ALA A 353 -0.66 11.95 -13.67
CA ALA A 353 -1.34 13.17 -13.31
C ALA A 353 -2.59 12.81 -12.53
N VAL A 354 -2.71 13.29 -11.30
CA VAL A 354 -3.94 13.19 -10.52
C VAL A 354 -5.04 13.81 -11.39
N LYS A 355 -5.89 12.99 -11.99
CA LYS A 355 -7.04 13.49 -12.74
C LYS A 355 -7.90 14.27 -11.75
N LYS A 356 -8.04 15.58 -11.95
CA LYS A 356 -8.98 16.40 -11.19
C LYS A 356 -10.37 15.79 -11.39
N VAL A 357 -10.82 15.04 -10.41
CA VAL A 357 -12.19 14.52 -10.37
C VAL A 357 -13.11 15.72 -10.23
N SER A 358 -14.10 15.87 -11.12
CA SER A 358 -15.05 16.97 -11.01
C SER A 358 -15.77 16.91 -9.65
N ALA A 359 -16.11 18.07 -9.07
CA ALA A 359 -16.82 18.15 -7.80
C ALA A 359 -18.12 17.30 -7.79
N PHE A 360 -18.75 17.15 -8.95
CA PHE A 360 -19.92 16.30 -9.14
C PHE A 360 -19.58 14.80 -9.01
N LYS A 361 -18.43 14.36 -9.53
CA LYS A 361 -17.98 12.97 -9.44
C LYS A 361 -17.54 12.64 -8.00
N MET A 362 -16.93 13.59 -7.29
CA MET A 362 -16.67 13.46 -5.84
C MET A 362 -17.96 13.38 -5.02
N PHE A 363 -18.98 14.15 -5.39
CA PHE A 363 -20.30 14.09 -4.74
C PHE A 363 -20.99 12.74 -4.99
N LEU A 364 -20.95 12.23 -6.22
CA LEU A 364 -21.48 10.90 -6.56
C LEU A 364 -20.73 9.78 -5.85
N ASN A 365 -19.40 9.88 -5.74
CA ASN A 365 -18.58 8.91 -5.00
C ASN A 365 -18.87 8.97 -3.50
N LYS A 366 -19.08 10.18 -2.92
CA LYS A 366 -19.54 10.31 -1.52
C LYS A 366 -20.93 9.70 -1.30
N LEU A 367 -21.86 9.88 -2.25
CA LEU A 367 -23.18 9.23 -2.19
C LEU A 367 -23.07 7.71 -2.31
N LYS A 368 -22.23 7.22 -3.23
CA LYS A 368 -21.96 5.79 -3.39
C LYS A 368 -21.34 5.20 -2.11
N LEU A 369 -20.36 5.90 -1.53
CA LEU A 369 -19.73 5.55 -0.26
C LEU A 369 -20.73 5.51 0.90
N LEU A 370 -21.65 6.48 0.98
CA LEU A 370 -22.73 6.49 1.99
C LEU A 370 -23.72 5.33 1.81
N PHE A 371 -23.98 4.92 0.56
CA PHE A 371 -24.80 3.74 0.26
C PHE A 371 -24.05 2.44 0.55
N GLU A 372 -22.79 2.36 0.22
CA GLU A 372 -21.92 1.21 0.51
C GLU A 372 -21.62 1.07 2.00
N LEU A 373 -21.45 2.16 2.74
CA LEU A 373 -21.37 2.16 4.21
C LEU A 373 -22.63 1.57 4.84
N LYS A 374 -23.83 1.86 4.29
CA LYS A 374 -25.08 1.23 4.73
C LYS A 374 -25.17 -0.27 4.39
N THR A 375 -24.56 -0.72 3.30
CA THR A 375 -24.57 -2.13 2.87
C THR A 375 -23.43 -2.94 3.50
N ASN A 376 -22.27 -2.33 3.74
CA ASN A 376 -21.11 -2.96 4.37
C ASN A 376 -21.26 -3.12 5.89
N TYR A 377 -22.16 -2.38 6.52
CA TYR A 377 -22.58 -2.63 7.92
C TYR A 377 -23.04 -4.08 8.16
N ARG A 378 -23.45 -4.78 7.11
CA ARG A 378 -23.83 -6.21 7.15
C ARG A 378 -22.65 -7.16 6.90
N LYS A 379 -21.46 -6.68 6.53
CA LYS A 379 -20.31 -7.51 6.09
C LYS A 379 -19.11 -7.52 7.04
N GLY A 380 -19.28 -7.10 8.30
CA GLY A 380 -18.24 -7.27 9.33
C GLY A 380 -17.05 -6.30 9.26
N TYR A 381 -17.01 -5.38 8.31
CA TYR A 381 -16.11 -4.23 8.36
C TYR A 381 -16.79 -3.13 9.18
N ASN A 382 -16.20 -2.77 10.31
CA ASN A 382 -16.83 -1.83 11.24
C ASN A 382 -16.24 -0.42 11.08
N PRO A 383 -16.91 0.46 10.29
CA PRO A 383 -16.51 1.87 10.20
C PRO A 383 -16.87 2.68 11.45
N LEU A 384 -17.39 2.02 12.51
CA LEU A 384 -17.72 2.64 13.79
C LEU A 384 -16.51 3.08 14.61
N ILE A 385 -15.30 2.82 14.11
CA ILE A 385 -14.07 3.19 14.84
C ILE A 385 -13.96 4.73 14.98
N ASP A 386 -14.49 5.50 14.04
CA ASP A 386 -14.38 6.97 14.06
C ASP A 386 -15.63 7.72 14.58
N ASN A 387 -16.75 7.02 14.84
CA ASN A 387 -18.01 7.66 15.24
C ASN A 387 -18.45 7.37 16.70
N ILE A 388 -17.61 6.72 17.51
CA ILE A 388 -17.87 6.51 18.94
C ILE A 388 -16.92 7.37 19.78
N MET A 389 -16.83 8.65 19.47
CA MET A 389 -16.48 9.71 20.41
C MET A 389 -17.13 11.02 19.98
#